data_0ba249f2703633586f6440030ef26bb0
#
_entry.id   0ba249f2703633586f6440030ef26bb0
#
_cell.length_a   1.000
_cell.length_b   1.000
_cell.length_c   1.000
_cell.angle_alpha   90.00
_cell.angle_beta   90.00
_cell.angle_gamma   90.00
#
_symmetry.space_group_name_H-M   'P 1'
#
loop_
_entity.id
_entity.type
_entity.pdbx_description
1 polymer ?
#
loop_
_entity_poly.entity_id
_entity_poly.type
_entity_poly.pdbx_seq_one_letter_code
_entity_poly.pdbx_strand_id
1 'polypeptide(L)'
;MAAFNIVSPGYFDTLQTKFLAGRDFDDHDKAGSPNVAIVNEAFAKQFAEGVNPLGMKFRVRRQQTTWLYEIIGLVRNTKYSDLREDFQPIVYTAKAQYDKPGTDAHMLVRSRDGLMGITAAIRNTATEVNPNMDIAFSTLRTTIEDGLLRDRLMARLSGFFAALALLLAVVGLYGVMSYMVAQRRNEIAIRMALGAEPASIVKLVMRESGTLLLAGSLIGTAVALAGGRAATAMLFGLKPSDPVALGTALVSLSFVAGLASLLPAERASRHDPMMALRNE
;
A
#
# COMPACT_ATOMS: atom_id res chain seq x y z
N MET A 1 9.77 6.84 19.13
CA MET A 1 11.25 6.86 19.08
C MET A 1 11.63 7.73 17.90
N ALA A 2 12.68 8.55 17.95
CA ALA A 2 13.09 9.38 16.81
C ALA A 2 14.15 8.64 15.98
N ALA A 3 14.10 8.77 14.65
CA ALA A 3 15.13 8.29 13.75
C ALA A 3 16.33 9.25 13.76
N PHE A 4 17.54 8.71 13.64
CA PHE A 4 18.77 9.50 13.59
C PHE A 4 19.41 9.35 12.21
N ASN A 5 19.75 10.47 11.58
CA ASN A 5 20.44 10.51 10.31
C ASN A 5 21.69 11.39 10.43
N ILE A 6 22.84 10.90 9.95
CA ILE A 6 24.10 11.62 9.98
C ILE A 6 24.31 12.22 8.60
N VAL A 7 24.38 13.53 8.52
CA VAL A 7 24.42 14.26 7.24
C VAL A 7 25.55 15.28 7.20
N SER A 8 25.99 15.65 6.01
CA SER A 8 26.94 16.74 5.77
C SER A 8 26.22 18.03 5.41
N PRO A 9 26.89 19.20 5.49
CA PRO A 9 26.36 20.46 4.98
C PRO A 9 25.87 20.33 3.53
N GLY A 10 24.80 21.03 3.17
CA GLY A 10 24.18 20.97 1.84
C GLY A 10 23.27 19.77 1.56
N TYR A 11 23.09 18.86 2.53
CA TYR A 11 22.18 17.71 2.39
C TYR A 11 20.75 18.14 2.08
N PHE A 12 20.24 19.13 2.82
CA PHE A 12 18.87 19.61 2.68
C PHE A 12 18.64 20.35 1.36
N ASP A 13 19.65 21.09 0.90
CA ASP A 13 19.63 21.76 -0.41
C ASP A 13 19.61 20.76 -1.55
N THR A 14 20.42 19.70 -1.46
CA THR A 14 20.48 18.64 -2.46
C THR A 14 19.11 17.92 -2.59
N LEU A 15 18.43 17.66 -1.49
CA LEU A 15 17.12 17.04 -1.45
C LEU A 15 15.96 18.05 -1.60
N GLN A 16 16.24 19.35 -1.67
CA GLN A 16 15.24 20.43 -1.67
C GLN A 16 14.32 20.40 -0.44
N THR A 17 14.85 19.97 0.69
CA THR A 17 14.13 20.02 1.96
C THR A 17 14.15 21.43 2.50
N LYS A 18 12.98 22.04 2.66
CA LYS A 18 12.86 23.42 3.07
C LYS A 18 13.13 23.60 4.55
N PHE A 19 14.02 24.54 4.91
CA PHE A 19 14.14 25.05 6.27
C PHE A 19 12.92 25.91 6.65
N LEU A 20 12.40 25.67 7.83
CA LEU A 20 11.31 26.42 8.44
C LEU A 20 11.84 27.45 9.41
N ALA A 21 12.95 27.13 10.12
CA ALA A 21 13.62 28.02 11.05
C ALA A 21 15.07 27.57 11.27
N GLY A 22 15.96 28.47 11.70
CA GLY A 22 17.34 28.16 12.01
C GLY A 22 18.26 28.11 10.79
N ARG A 23 19.33 27.34 10.87
CA ARG A 23 20.39 27.22 9.85
C ARG A 23 20.74 25.76 9.55
N ASP A 24 21.42 25.56 8.41
CA ASP A 24 22.09 24.29 8.10
C ASP A 24 23.40 24.13 8.90
N PHE A 25 23.96 22.93 8.86
CA PHE A 25 25.30 22.68 9.38
C PHE A 25 26.35 23.44 8.59
N ASP A 26 27.40 23.89 9.30
CA ASP A 26 28.53 24.59 8.71
C ASP A 26 29.88 24.08 9.25
N ASP A 27 30.97 24.69 8.85
CA ASP A 27 32.33 24.29 9.22
C ASP A 27 32.67 24.47 10.71
N HIS A 28 31.83 25.19 11.47
CA HIS A 28 31.98 25.32 12.92
C HIS A 28 31.41 24.11 13.66
N ASP A 29 30.53 23.35 13.03
CA ASP A 29 29.87 22.15 13.60
C ASP A 29 30.75 20.90 13.43
N LYS A 30 31.95 20.90 14.03
CA LYS A 30 32.96 19.85 13.91
C LYS A 30 33.26 19.17 15.24
N ALA A 31 34.11 18.13 15.19
CA ALA A 31 34.57 17.44 16.40
C ALA A 31 35.17 18.41 17.41
N GLY A 32 34.79 18.28 18.68
CA GLY A 32 35.20 19.16 19.76
C GLY A 32 34.31 20.43 19.93
N SER A 33 33.40 20.74 19.00
CA SER A 33 32.36 21.76 19.20
C SER A 33 31.16 21.20 19.97
N PRO A 34 30.30 22.05 20.55
CA PRO A 34 29.03 21.58 21.11
C PRO A 34 28.21 20.80 20.08
N ASN A 35 27.64 19.66 20.49
CA ASN A 35 26.88 18.86 19.55
C ASN A 35 25.58 19.57 19.17
N VAL A 36 25.35 19.67 17.88
CA VAL A 36 24.18 20.32 17.30
C VAL A 36 23.32 19.32 16.51
N ALA A 37 22.03 19.63 16.40
CA ALA A 37 21.10 18.83 15.65
C ALA A 37 20.09 19.71 14.88
N ILE A 38 19.66 19.20 13.74
CA ILE A 38 18.52 19.73 12.98
C ILE A 38 17.38 18.71 13.12
N VAL A 39 16.16 19.17 13.29
CA VAL A 39 14.99 18.31 13.50
C VAL A 39 13.89 18.63 12.50
N ASN A 40 13.00 17.65 12.27
CA ASN A 40 11.85 17.86 11.41
C ASN A 40 10.60 18.30 12.21
N GLU A 41 9.53 18.73 11.50
CA GLU A 41 8.26 19.13 12.11
C GLU A 41 7.64 18.06 13.00
N ALA A 42 7.77 16.77 12.61
CA ALA A 42 7.22 15.66 13.40
C ALA A 42 7.93 15.54 14.77
N PHE A 43 9.24 15.81 14.82
CA PHE A 43 9.98 15.88 16.07
C PHE A 43 9.50 17.06 16.93
N ALA A 44 9.38 18.24 16.34
CA ALA A 44 8.90 19.43 17.04
C ALA A 44 7.50 19.23 17.62
N LYS A 45 6.60 18.61 16.84
CA LYS A 45 5.23 18.28 17.27
C LYS A 45 5.20 17.31 18.44
N GLN A 46 6.07 16.31 18.45
CA GLN A 46 6.06 15.25 19.43
C GLN A 46 6.83 15.60 20.71
N PHE A 47 7.93 16.35 20.62
CA PHE A 47 8.86 16.57 21.72
C PHE A 47 9.00 18.03 22.18
N ALA A 48 8.56 18.98 21.35
CA ALA A 48 8.55 20.41 21.67
C ALA A 48 7.13 21.00 21.76
N GLU A 49 6.10 20.13 21.87
CA GLU A 49 4.69 20.52 22.01
C GLU A 49 4.21 21.54 20.94
N GLY A 50 4.85 21.50 19.75
CA GLY A 50 4.54 22.42 18.66
C GLY A 50 5.15 23.83 18.79
N VAL A 51 5.93 24.09 19.83
CA VAL A 51 6.69 25.33 19.99
C VAL A 51 7.94 25.31 19.10
N ASN A 52 8.48 26.48 18.77
CA ASN A 52 9.74 26.55 18.03
C ASN A 52 10.87 25.86 18.81
N PRO A 53 11.44 24.77 18.29
CA PRO A 53 12.41 23.95 19.02
C PRO A 53 13.84 24.56 19.04
N LEU A 54 14.10 25.67 18.33
CA LEU A 54 15.44 26.25 18.22
C LEU A 54 16.01 26.60 19.59
N GLY A 55 17.28 26.24 19.83
CA GLY A 55 17.98 26.43 21.09
C GLY A 55 17.61 25.43 22.19
N MET A 56 16.61 24.59 21.99
CA MET A 56 16.29 23.53 22.96
C MET A 56 17.40 22.48 22.98
N LYS A 57 17.68 21.97 24.19
CA LYS A 57 18.68 20.91 24.40
C LYS A 57 18.01 19.61 24.79
N PHE A 58 18.42 18.53 24.13
CA PHE A 58 17.93 17.18 24.44
C PHE A 58 19.09 16.19 24.61
N ARG A 59 18.86 15.16 25.38
CA ARG A 59 19.86 14.12 25.66
C ARG A 59 19.54 12.83 24.94
N VAL A 60 20.55 12.27 24.33
CA VAL A 60 20.49 10.95 23.67
C VAL A 60 21.40 10.00 24.42
N ARG A 61 20.82 8.92 24.96
CA ARG A 61 21.61 7.84 25.54
C ARG A 61 21.87 6.79 24.47
N ARG A 62 23.12 6.58 24.15
CA ARG A 62 23.56 5.52 23.22
C ARG A 62 24.58 4.65 23.95
N GLN A 63 24.22 3.39 24.19
CA GLN A 63 25.02 2.47 25.04
C GLN A 63 25.26 3.07 26.45
N GLN A 64 26.51 3.33 26.81
CA GLN A 64 26.89 3.92 28.11
C GLN A 64 27.17 5.43 28.05
N THR A 65 27.10 6.04 26.88
CA THR A 65 27.41 7.46 26.69
C THR A 65 26.12 8.26 26.49
N THR A 66 26.06 9.41 27.18
CA THR A 66 24.95 10.38 27.03
C THR A 66 25.47 11.59 26.25
N TRP A 67 24.87 11.86 25.12
CA TRP A 67 25.17 12.98 24.25
C TRP A 67 24.15 14.09 24.46
N LEU A 68 24.58 15.34 24.62
CA LEU A 68 23.72 16.52 24.70
C LEU A 68 23.76 17.23 23.36
N TYR A 69 22.60 17.39 22.71
CA TYR A 69 22.47 18.09 21.45
C TYR A 69 21.67 19.36 21.64
N GLU A 70 22.04 20.44 20.93
CA GLU A 70 21.29 21.68 20.82
C GLU A 70 20.66 21.76 19.44
N ILE A 71 19.38 22.10 19.37
CA ILE A 71 18.64 22.21 18.10
C ILE A 71 18.94 23.55 17.45
N ILE A 72 19.60 23.51 16.28
CA ILE A 72 20.00 24.70 15.50
C ILE A 72 19.12 24.93 14.27
N GLY A 73 18.33 23.95 13.86
CA GLY A 73 17.48 24.05 12.67
C GLY A 73 16.22 23.19 12.75
N LEU A 74 15.18 23.69 12.10
CA LEU A 74 13.91 23.01 11.90
C LEU A 74 13.64 22.90 10.40
N VAL A 75 13.43 21.69 9.93
CA VAL A 75 13.14 21.39 8.51
C VAL A 75 11.76 20.78 8.33
N ARG A 76 11.25 20.88 7.12
CA ARG A 76 9.99 20.27 6.74
C ARG A 76 10.06 18.74 6.85
N ASN A 77 8.92 18.12 7.10
CA ASN A 77 8.84 16.66 7.11
C ASN A 77 9.21 16.05 5.76
N THR A 78 10.00 15.00 5.81
CA THR A 78 10.34 14.15 4.66
C THR A 78 10.00 12.71 4.97
N LYS A 79 9.71 11.90 3.95
CA LYS A 79 9.58 10.46 4.10
C LYS A 79 10.98 9.86 4.28
N TYR A 80 11.12 8.91 5.19
CA TYR A 80 12.41 8.36 5.58
C TYR A 80 12.65 6.95 5.02
N SER A 81 11.71 6.02 5.26
CA SER A 81 11.85 4.62 4.88
C SER A 81 10.87 4.20 3.80
N ASP A 82 9.65 4.73 3.82
CA ASP A 82 8.58 4.37 2.89
C ASP A 82 7.77 5.62 2.49
N LEU A 83 7.34 5.67 1.24
CA LEU A 83 6.49 6.75 0.74
C LEU A 83 5.11 6.82 1.43
N ARG A 84 4.65 5.70 1.98
CA ARG A 84 3.35 5.59 2.65
C ARG A 84 3.42 5.68 4.17
N GLU A 85 4.63 5.72 4.75
CA GLU A 85 4.78 5.88 6.21
C GLU A 85 4.19 7.21 6.69
N ASP A 86 3.73 7.24 7.93
CA ASP A 86 3.44 8.51 8.61
C ASP A 86 4.75 9.27 8.85
N PHE A 87 4.69 10.60 8.89
CA PHE A 87 5.87 11.40 9.17
C PHE A 87 6.42 11.09 10.56
N GLN A 88 7.63 10.53 10.58
CA GLN A 88 8.31 10.15 11.82
C GLN A 88 9.19 11.31 12.32
N PRO A 89 9.39 11.42 13.65
CA PRO A 89 10.39 12.31 14.21
C PRO A 89 11.78 11.92 13.74
N ILE A 90 12.48 12.85 13.08
CA ILE A 90 13.84 12.66 12.58
C ILE A 90 14.76 13.71 13.20
N VAL A 91 15.91 13.26 13.64
CA VAL A 91 17.03 14.06 14.12
C VAL A 91 18.18 13.91 13.14
N TYR A 92 18.63 15.00 12.58
CA TYR A 92 19.81 15.07 11.74
C TYR A 92 20.98 15.57 12.57
N THR A 93 22.14 14.92 12.44
CA THR A 93 23.36 15.30 13.17
C THR A 93 24.51 15.53 12.19
N ALA A 94 25.41 16.45 12.50
CA ALA A 94 26.52 16.80 11.62
C ALA A 94 27.54 15.67 11.54
N LYS A 95 27.85 15.20 10.33
CA LYS A 95 28.88 14.17 10.10
C LYS A 95 30.25 14.59 10.65
N ALA A 96 30.60 15.87 10.54
CA ALA A 96 31.87 16.41 11.00
C ALA A 96 32.08 16.38 12.54
N GLN A 97 31.00 16.12 13.32
CA GLN A 97 31.08 15.94 14.77
C GLN A 97 31.45 14.52 15.21
N TYR A 98 31.56 13.57 14.27
CA TYR A 98 31.94 12.18 14.57
C TYR A 98 33.41 11.93 14.26
N ASP A 99 34.16 11.55 15.29
CA ASP A 99 35.61 11.30 15.18
C ASP A 99 35.99 10.06 14.34
N LYS A 100 35.06 9.13 14.17
CA LYS A 100 35.28 7.90 13.43
C LYS A 100 34.37 7.83 12.21
N PRO A 101 34.90 8.09 11.00
CA PRO A 101 34.11 7.84 9.79
C PRO A 101 33.79 6.34 9.67
N GLY A 102 32.58 6.03 9.29
CA GLY A 102 32.20 4.66 8.94
C GLY A 102 32.95 4.18 7.68
N THR A 103 32.93 2.87 7.44
CA THR A 103 33.46 2.24 6.23
C THR A 103 32.65 2.54 4.99
N ASP A 104 31.39 2.89 5.17
CA ASP A 104 30.46 3.15 4.10
C ASP A 104 30.07 4.64 4.06
N ALA A 105 29.98 5.20 2.86
CA ALA A 105 29.52 6.55 2.64
C ALA A 105 28.45 6.59 1.54
N HIS A 106 27.34 7.23 1.82
CA HIS A 106 26.32 7.54 0.82
C HIS A 106 26.51 8.99 0.35
N MET A 107 26.75 9.17 -0.95
CA MET A 107 26.86 10.49 -1.55
C MET A 107 25.58 10.79 -2.36
N LEU A 108 24.91 11.88 -2.06
CA LEU A 108 23.79 12.39 -2.84
C LEU A 108 24.29 13.44 -3.82
N VAL A 109 24.06 13.21 -5.10
CA VAL A 109 24.45 14.14 -6.16
C VAL A 109 23.22 14.57 -6.94
N ARG A 110 23.03 15.87 -7.04
CA ARG A 110 22.00 16.46 -7.88
C ARG A 110 22.63 17.09 -9.11
N SER A 111 22.14 16.72 -10.28
CA SER A 111 22.57 17.30 -11.55
C SER A 111 21.41 17.79 -12.39
N ARG A 112 21.68 18.81 -13.19
CA ARG A 112 20.81 19.27 -14.27
C ARG A 112 21.13 18.56 -15.59
N ASP A 113 22.39 18.12 -15.74
CA ASP A 113 22.85 17.40 -16.91
C ASP A 113 22.67 15.89 -16.69
N GLY A 114 22.62 15.12 -17.75
CA GLY A 114 22.33 13.68 -17.67
C GLY A 114 23.26 12.90 -16.75
N LEU A 115 22.77 11.84 -16.13
CA LEU A 115 23.47 11.02 -15.13
C LEU A 115 24.76 10.37 -15.64
N MET A 116 24.87 10.04 -16.94
CA MET A 116 26.00 9.28 -17.49
C MET A 116 27.33 10.01 -17.37
N GLY A 117 27.37 11.32 -17.62
CA GLY A 117 28.61 12.11 -17.52
C GLY A 117 29.13 12.20 -16.08
N ILE A 118 28.22 12.40 -15.12
CA ILE A 118 28.55 12.53 -13.70
C ILE A 118 29.00 11.20 -13.11
N THR A 119 28.32 10.10 -13.43
CA THR A 119 28.71 8.78 -12.91
C THR A 119 30.11 8.37 -13.38
N ALA A 120 30.46 8.69 -14.63
CA ALA A 120 31.80 8.46 -15.16
C ALA A 120 32.87 9.33 -14.44
N ALA A 121 32.58 10.62 -14.24
CA ALA A 121 33.49 11.52 -13.55
C ALA A 121 33.71 11.10 -12.08
N ILE A 122 32.65 10.79 -11.35
CA ILE A 122 32.75 10.32 -9.96
C ILE A 122 33.55 9.02 -9.89
N ARG A 123 33.27 8.06 -10.78
CA ARG A 123 34.00 6.79 -10.81
C ARG A 123 35.49 7.01 -11.04
N ASN A 124 35.85 7.83 -12.01
CA ASN A 124 37.28 8.11 -12.32
C ASN A 124 37.99 8.75 -11.11
N THR A 125 37.41 9.81 -10.54
CA THR A 125 37.97 10.48 -9.37
C THR A 125 38.09 9.54 -8.16
N ALA A 126 37.07 8.71 -7.92
CA ALA A 126 37.09 7.77 -6.81
C ALA A 126 38.16 6.67 -7.01
N THR A 127 38.32 6.17 -8.24
CA THR A 127 39.39 5.20 -8.58
C THR A 127 40.77 5.79 -8.43
N GLU A 128 40.96 7.08 -8.71
CA GLU A 128 42.22 7.79 -8.46
C GLU A 128 42.55 7.86 -6.97
N VAL A 129 41.52 8.05 -6.11
CA VAL A 129 41.70 8.12 -4.65
C VAL A 129 41.96 6.73 -4.05
N ASN A 130 41.17 5.74 -4.46
CA ASN A 130 41.30 4.36 -4.01
C ASN A 130 40.80 3.37 -5.06
N PRO A 131 41.69 2.64 -5.75
CA PRO A 131 41.30 1.66 -6.79
C PRO A 131 40.43 0.50 -6.28
N ASN A 132 40.43 0.22 -4.98
CA ASN A 132 39.66 -0.87 -4.38
C ASN A 132 38.31 -0.41 -3.83
N MET A 133 37.87 0.82 -4.15
CA MET A 133 36.58 1.33 -3.71
C MET A 133 35.47 0.71 -4.54
N ASP A 134 34.51 0.03 -3.87
CA ASP A 134 33.29 -0.43 -4.52
C ASP A 134 32.28 0.70 -4.58
N ILE A 135 31.83 1.06 -5.79
CA ILE A 135 30.94 2.20 -6.02
C ILE A 135 29.67 1.71 -6.72
N ALA A 136 28.57 1.71 -6.00
CA ALA A 136 27.26 1.47 -6.54
C ALA A 136 26.54 2.80 -6.84
N PHE A 137 26.01 2.93 -8.05
CA PHE A 137 25.19 4.07 -8.44
C PHE A 137 23.72 3.67 -8.48
N SER A 138 22.87 4.42 -7.82
CA SER A 138 21.42 4.31 -7.93
C SER A 138 20.79 5.68 -8.13
N THR A 139 19.67 5.74 -8.83
CA THR A 139 18.90 6.99 -8.87
C THR A 139 17.82 6.95 -7.80
N LEU A 140 17.48 8.10 -7.23
CA LEU A 140 16.37 8.20 -6.27
C LEU A 140 15.07 7.63 -6.88
N ARG A 141 14.88 7.87 -8.17
CA ARG A 141 13.74 7.32 -8.92
C ARG A 141 13.73 5.79 -8.93
N THR A 142 14.86 5.16 -9.24
CA THR A 142 14.98 3.69 -9.25
C THR A 142 14.74 3.11 -7.86
N THR A 143 15.31 3.73 -6.84
CA THR A 143 15.11 3.29 -5.45
C THR A 143 13.63 3.37 -5.04
N ILE A 144 12.93 4.43 -5.46
CA ILE A 144 11.48 4.56 -5.23
C ILE A 144 10.70 3.51 -6.04
N GLU A 145 11.04 3.32 -7.31
CA GLU A 145 10.38 2.35 -8.20
C GLU A 145 10.58 0.91 -7.70
N ASP A 146 11.74 0.56 -7.21
CA ASP A 146 12.06 -0.75 -6.62
C ASP A 146 11.26 -1.00 -5.34
N GLY A 147 11.12 0.02 -4.49
CA GLY A 147 10.23 -0.05 -3.33
C GLY A 147 8.77 -0.32 -3.69
N LEU A 148 8.30 0.23 -4.82
CA LEU A 148 6.94 0.02 -5.31
C LEU A 148 6.77 -1.28 -6.11
N LEU A 149 7.85 -1.91 -6.56
CA LEU A 149 7.78 -3.13 -7.37
C LEU A 149 7.09 -4.27 -6.60
N ARG A 150 7.44 -4.45 -5.34
CA ARG A 150 6.83 -5.44 -4.46
C ARG A 150 5.32 -5.23 -4.34
N ASP A 151 4.89 -4.00 -4.13
CA ASP A 151 3.47 -3.64 -4.01
C ASP A 151 2.70 -3.91 -5.30
N ARG A 152 3.30 -3.57 -6.45
CA ARG A 152 2.73 -3.84 -7.78
C ARG A 152 2.60 -5.33 -8.05
N LEU A 153 3.60 -6.13 -7.69
CA LEU A 153 3.55 -7.59 -7.82
C LEU A 153 2.44 -8.18 -6.94
N MET A 154 2.37 -7.76 -5.67
CA MET A 154 1.31 -8.20 -4.75
C MET A 154 -0.09 -7.82 -5.27
N ALA A 155 -0.27 -6.59 -5.78
CA ALA A 155 -1.53 -6.16 -6.35
C ALA A 155 -1.93 -6.97 -7.60
N ARG A 156 -0.98 -7.27 -8.51
CA ARG A 156 -1.22 -8.09 -9.69
C ARG A 156 -1.58 -9.53 -9.33
N LEU A 157 -0.84 -10.14 -8.39
CA LEU A 157 -1.14 -11.50 -7.92
C LEU A 157 -2.53 -11.56 -7.27
N SER A 158 -2.81 -10.63 -6.37
CA SER A 158 -4.13 -10.55 -5.71
C SER A 158 -5.25 -10.34 -6.71
N GLY A 159 -5.06 -9.49 -7.72
CA GLY A 159 -6.02 -9.28 -8.81
C GLY A 159 -6.27 -10.55 -9.63
N PHE A 160 -5.21 -11.30 -9.95
CA PHE A 160 -5.33 -12.57 -10.66
C PHE A 160 -6.14 -13.60 -9.85
N PHE A 161 -5.81 -13.79 -8.57
CA PHE A 161 -6.56 -14.72 -7.71
C PHE A 161 -8.00 -14.26 -7.48
N ALA A 162 -8.26 -12.98 -7.37
CA ALA A 162 -9.61 -12.43 -7.27
C ALA A 162 -10.43 -12.72 -8.53
N ALA A 163 -9.84 -12.57 -9.72
CA ALA A 163 -10.50 -12.89 -10.99
C ALA A 163 -10.79 -14.40 -11.10
N LEU A 164 -9.85 -15.25 -10.69
CA LEU A 164 -10.03 -16.70 -10.67
C LEU A 164 -11.14 -17.11 -9.70
N ALA A 165 -11.14 -16.55 -8.49
CA ALA A 165 -12.19 -16.80 -7.49
C ALA A 165 -13.57 -16.38 -8.00
N LEU A 166 -13.66 -15.21 -8.66
CA LEU A 166 -14.90 -14.73 -9.27
C LEU A 166 -15.40 -15.71 -10.36
N LEU A 167 -14.51 -16.18 -11.22
CA LEU A 167 -14.85 -17.12 -12.27
C LEU A 167 -15.40 -18.45 -11.67
N LEU A 168 -14.74 -18.97 -10.65
CA LEU A 168 -15.21 -20.16 -9.93
C LEU A 168 -16.58 -19.94 -9.27
N ALA A 169 -16.80 -18.76 -8.68
CA ALA A 169 -18.08 -18.38 -8.08
C ALA A 169 -19.21 -18.35 -9.14
N VAL A 170 -18.94 -17.80 -10.34
CA VAL A 170 -19.88 -17.76 -11.47
C VAL A 170 -20.27 -19.17 -11.91
N VAL A 171 -19.26 -20.04 -12.12
CA VAL A 171 -19.49 -21.42 -12.54
C VAL A 171 -20.28 -22.20 -11.48
N GLY A 172 -19.91 -22.03 -10.20
CA GLY A 172 -20.62 -22.64 -9.08
C GLY A 172 -22.06 -22.18 -8.99
N LEU A 173 -22.31 -20.88 -9.06
CA LEU A 173 -23.68 -20.31 -9.00
C LEU A 173 -24.52 -20.78 -10.20
N TYR A 174 -23.95 -20.75 -11.41
CA TYR A 174 -24.60 -21.26 -12.61
C TYR A 174 -24.99 -22.73 -12.45
N GLY A 175 -24.10 -23.58 -11.92
CA GLY A 175 -24.37 -25.00 -11.67
C GLY A 175 -25.52 -25.22 -10.69
N VAL A 176 -25.48 -24.49 -9.54
CA VAL A 176 -26.54 -24.56 -8.53
C VAL A 176 -27.90 -24.11 -9.09
N MET A 177 -27.91 -22.96 -9.80
CA MET A 177 -29.15 -22.44 -10.41
C MET A 177 -29.72 -23.39 -11.48
N SER A 178 -28.85 -23.94 -12.35
CA SER A 178 -29.26 -24.90 -13.37
C SER A 178 -29.86 -26.16 -12.75
N TYR A 179 -29.25 -26.65 -11.65
CA TYR A 179 -29.77 -27.79 -10.91
C TYR A 179 -31.13 -27.49 -10.27
N MET A 180 -31.29 -26.35 -9.59
CA MET A 180 -32.55 -25.95 -8.96
C MET A 180 -33.66 -25.81 -9.99
N VAL A 181 -33.39 -25.22 -11.15
CA VAL A 181 -34.35 -25.11 -12.25
C VAL A 181 -34.74 -26.50 -12.80
N ALA A 182 -33.77 -27.39 -13.00
CA ALA A 182 -34.03 -28.74 -13.48
C ALA A 182 -34.90 -29.54 -12.51
N GLN A 183 -34.63 -29.44 -11.20
CA GLN A 183 -35.40 -30.12 -10.16
C GLN A 183 -36.89 -29.67 -10.09
N ARG A 184 -37.16 -28.39 -10.41
CA ARG A 184 -38.53 -27.84 -10.38
C ARG A 184 -39.18 -27.75 -11.76
N ARG A 185 -38.64 -28.47 -12.75
CA ARG A 185 -39.12 -28.41 -14.13
C ARG A 185 -40.61 -28.70 -14.25
N ASN A 186 -41.13 -29.71 -13.55
CA ASN A 186 -42.55 -30.07 -13.57
C ASN A 186 -43.43 -28.99 -12.92
N GLU A 187 -43.00 -28.41 -11.81
CA GLU A 187 -43.73 -27.31 -11.16
C GLU A 187 -43.82 -26.08 -12.07
N ILE A 188 -42.71 -25.72 -12.72
CA ILE A 188 -42.62 -24.62 -13.67
C ILE A 188 -43.53 -24.87 -14.87
N ALA A 189 -43.52 -26.10 -15.42
CA ALA A 189 -44.37 -26.49 -16.55
C ALA A 189 -45.87 -26.40 -16.22
N ILE A 190 -46.30 -26.89 -15.04
CA ILE A 190 -47.67 -26.78 -14.58
C ILE A 190 -48.11 -25.30 -14.44
N ARG A 191 -47.26 -24.46 -13.87
CA ARG A 191 -47.59 -23.03 -13.72
C ARG A 191 -47.71 -22.32 -15.09
N MET A 192 -46.86 -22.67 -16.05
CA MET A 192 -46.97 -22.13 -17.42
C MET A 192 -48.20 -22.63 -18.13
N ALA A 193 -48.59 -23.90 -17.95
CA ALA A 193 -49.83 -24.43 -18.51
C ALA A 193 -51.07 -23.79 -17.93
N LEU A 194 -51.01 -23.32 -16.68
CA LEU A 194 -52.06 -22.53 -16.00
C LEU A 194 -52.06 -21.04 -16.35
N GLY A 195 -51.19 -20.60 -17.29
CA GLY A 195 -51.16 -19.21 -17.79
C GLY A 195 -50.22 -18.27 -17.05
N ALA A 196 -49.24 -18.79 -16.28
CA ALA A 196 -48.24 -17.94 -15.64
C ALA A 196 -47.34 -17.31 -16.68
N GLU A 197 -47.11 -16.00 -16.57
CA GLU A 197 -46.18 -15.27 -17.44
C GLU A 197 -44.73 -15.72 -17.24
N PRO A 198 -43.92 -15.87 -18.31
CA PRO A 198 -42.50 -16.21 -18.23
C PRO A 198 -41.70 -15.29 -17.28
N ALA A 199 -42.07 -14.00 -17.20
CA ALA A 199 -41.47 -13.03 -16.31
C ALA A 199 -41.62 -13.40 -14.82
N SER A 200 -42.71 -14.05 -14.44
CA SER A 200 -42.95 -14.47 -13.05
C SER A 200 -42.03 -15.59 -12.62
N ILE A 201 -41.67 -16.48 -13.56
CA ILE A 201 -40.71 -17.57 -13.34
C ILE A 201 -39.26 -17.03 -13.20
N VAL A 202 -38.87 -16.12 -14.10
CA VAL A 202 -37.59 -15.41 -14.00
C VAL A 202 -37.47 -14.70 -12.64
N LYS A 203 -38.53 -13.98 -12.20
CA LYS A 203 -38.57 -13.29 -10.92
C LYS A 203 -38.41 -14.26 -9.73
N LEU A 204 -38.99 -15.45 -9.80
CA LEU A 204 -38.88 -16.47 -8.77
C LEU A 204 -37.41 -16.96 -8.65
N VAL A 205 -36.78 -17.31 -9.77
CA VAL A 205 -35.40 -17.76 -9.83
C VAL A 205 -34.43 -16.67 -9.37
N MET A 206 -34.65 -15.41 -9.80
CA MET A 206 -33.84 -14.27 -9.39
C MET A 206 -33.96 -13.97 -7.89
N ARG A 207 -35.16 -14.17 -7.30
CA ARG A 207 -35.33 -14.01 -5.85
C ARG A 207 -34.56 -15.06 -5.06
N GLU A 208 -34.55 -16.31 -5.49
CA GLU A 208 -33.78 -17.37 -4.84
C GLU A 208 -32.26 -17.13 -4.99
N SER A 209 -31.79 -16.74 -6.20
CA SER A 209 -30.42 -16.32 -6.41
C SER A 209 -30.02 -15.15 -5.50
N GLY A 210 -30.92 -14.18 -5.35
CA GLY A 210 -30.71 -13.01 -4.48
C GLY A 210 -30.56 -13.37 -3.01
N THR A 211 -31.33 -14.34 -2.50
CA THR A 211 -31.19 -14.78 -1.10
C THR A 211 -29.88 -15.50 -0.85
N LEU A 212 -29.44 -16.36 -1.78
CA LEU A 212 -28.13 -17.02 -1.70
C LEU A 212 -26.98 -16.02 -1.78
N LEU A 213 -27.09 -15.04 -2.67
CA LEU A 213 -26.11 -13.98 -2.82
C LEU A 213 -26.00 -13.13 -1.55
N LEU A 214 -27.13 -12.74 -0.94
CA LEU A 214 -27.14 -11.98 0.31
C LEU A 214 -26.50 -12.77 1.45
N ALA A 215 -26.89 -14.04 1.64
CA ALA A 215 -26.30 -14.89 2.68
C ALA A 215 -24.78 -15.08 2.47
N GLY A 216 -24.37 -15.39 1.23
CA GLY A 216 -22.96 -15.55 0.87
C GLY A 216 -22.16 -14.26 1.03
N SER A 217 -22.73 -13.10 0.67
CA SER A 217 -22.10 -11.79 0.85
C SER A 217 -21.90 -11.42 2.32
N LEU A 218 -22.88 -11.71 3.18
CA LEU A 218 -22.76 -11.46 4.62
C LEU A 218 -21.65 -12.32 5.25
N ILE A 219 -21.66 -13.62 4.97
CA ILE A 219 -20.65 -14.55 5.47
C ILE A 219 -19.28 -14.19 4.90
N GLY A 220 -19.18 -13.96 3.59
CA GLY A 220 -17.94 -13.58 2.92
C GLY A 220 -17.35 -12.28 3.44
N THR A 221 -18.17 -11.26 3.70
CA THR A 221 -17.74 -9.99 4.29
C THR A 221 -17.23 -10.21 5.72
N ALA A 222 -17.89 -11.02 6.53
CA ALA A 222 -17.46 -11.33 7.89
C ALA A 222 -16.08 -12.04 7.89
N VAL A 223 -15.90 -13.04 7.00
CA VAL A 223 -14.63 -13.75 6.84
C VAL A 223 -13.54 -12.83 6.32
N ALA A 224 -13.84 -11.97 5.34
CA ALA A 224 -12.87 -11.00 4.80
C ALA A 224 -12.40 -10.01 5.86
N LEU A 225 -13.31 -9.49 6.70
CA LEU A 225 -12.96 -8.59 7.80
C LEU A 225 -12.14 -9.29 8.89
N ALA A 226 -12.49 -10.53 9.24
CA ALA A 226 -11.74 -11.33 10.20
C ALA A 226 -10.33 -11.67 9.69
N GLY A 227 -10.22 -12.12 8.43
CA GLY A 227 -8.95 -12.39 7.77
C GLY A 227 -8.08 -11.15 7.61
N GLY A 228 -8.67 -10.02 7.25
CA GLY A 228 -7.99 -8.72 7.17
C GLY A 228 -7.40 -8.30 8.52
N ARG A 229 -8.16 -8.46 9.62
CA ARG A 229 -7.65 -8.18 10.99
C ARG A 229 -6.52 -9.12 11.40
N ALA A 230 -6.61 -10.41 11.09
CA ALA A 230 -5.54 -11.37 11.36
C ALA A 230 -4.27 -11.04 10.55
N ALA A 231 -4.41 -10.65 9.30
CA ALA A 231 -3.29 -10.25 8.45
C ALA A 231 -2.59 -8.97 8.94
N THR A 232 -3.33 -7.99 9.49
CA THR A 232 -2.72 -6.77 10.08
C THR A 232 -1.98 -7.03 11.37
N ALA A 233 -2.38 -8.02 12.14
CA ALA A 233 -1.64 -8.44 13.34
C ALA A 233 -0.26 -9.02 12.97
N MET A 234 -0.10 -9.54 11.74
CA MET A 234 1.16 -10.10 11.23
C MET A 234 1.96 -9.12 10.34
N LEU A 235 1.31 -8.14 9.74
CA LEU A 235 1.88 -7.17 8.79
C LEU A 235 1.68 -5.75 9.35
N PHE A 236 2.71 -5.20 9.95
CA PHE A 236 2.71 -3.82 10.47
C PHE A 236 2.36 -2.80 9.35
N GLY A 237 1.27 -2.05 9.56
CA GLY A 237 1.01 -0.81 8.80
C GLY A 237 -0.05 -0.84 7.70
N LEU A 238 -0.77 -1.95 7.44
CA LEU A 238 -1.87 -1.97 6.49
C LEU A 238 -3.22 -1.66 7.20
N LYS A 239 -4.01 -0.75 6.65
CA LYS A 239 -5.41 -0.55 7.09
C LYS A 239 -6.28 -1.66 6.48
N PRO A 240 -6.80 -2.61 7.27
CA PRO A 240 -7.48 -3.81 6.75
C PRO A 240 -8.90 -3.55 6.22
N SER A 241 -9.44 -2.38 6.41
CA SER A 241 -10.83 -2.05 6.05
C SER A 241 -10.86 -0.79 5.20
N ASP A 242 -10.64 -0.97 3.91
CA ASP A 242 -11.04 0.04 2.94
C ASP A 242 -12.50 -0.22 2.55
N PRO A 243 -13.45 0.63 3.00
CA PRO A 243 -14.88 0.45 2.69
C PRO A 243 -15.16 0.57 1.18
N VAL A 244 -14.31 1.29 0.44
CA VAL A 244 -14.42 1.41 -1.01
C VAL A 244 -14.07 0.09 -1.69
N ALA A 245 -12.99 -0.56 -1.26
CA ALA A 245 -12.58 -1.87 -1.79
C ALA A 245 -13.63 -2.95 -1.51
N LEU A 246 -14.17 -3.00 -0.28
CA LEU A 246 -15.26 -3.92 0.07
C LEU A 246 -16.54 -3.63 -0.73
N GLY A 247 -16.92 -2.36 -0.85
CA GLY A 247 -18.09 -1.95 -1.64
C GLY A 247 -17.97 -2.32 -3.11
N THR A 248 -16.84 -2.06 -3.74
CA THR A 248 -16.59 -2.43 -5.14
C THR A 248 -16.57 -3.94 -5.35
N ALA A 249 -16.03 -4.72 -4.42
CA ALA A 249 -16.05 -6.18 -4.47
C ALA A 249 -17.50 -6.72 -4.38
N LEU A 250 -18.30 -6.21 -3.46
CA LEU A 250 -19.71 -6.61 -3.32
C LEU A 250 -20.55 -6.24 -4.54
N VAL A 251 -20.38 -5.04 -5.08
CA VAL A 251 -21.08 -4.60 -6.29
C VAL A 251 -20.69 -5.45 -7.50
N SER A 252 -19.40 -5.70 -7.72
CA SER A 252 -18.93 -6.53 -8.83
C SER A 252 -19.42 -7.97 -8.71
N LEU A 253 -19.38 -8.56 -7.52
CA LEU A 253 -19.89 -9.91 -7.26
C LEU A 253 -21.41 -9.98 -7.52
N SER A 254 -22.17 -8.99 -7.03
CA SER A 254 -23.63 -8.92 -7.23
C SER A 254 -24.00 -8.78 -8.71
N PHE A 255 -23.26 -7.97 -9.43
CA PHE A 255 -23.48 -7.76 -10.86
C PHE A 255 -23.21 -9.05 -11.67
N VAL A 256 -22.06 -9.68 -11.43
CA VAL A 256 -21.68 -10.90 -12.13
C VAL A 256 -22.59 -12.08 -11.76
N ALA A 257 -22.98 -12.21 -10.48
CA ALA A 257 -23.93 -13.22 -10.02
C ALA A 257 -25.32 -13.02 -10.65
N GLY A 258 -25.77 -11.78 -10.77
CA GLY A 258 -27.00 -11.43 -11.47
C GLY A 258 -26.98 -11.89 -12.94
N LEU A 259 -25.89 -11.58 -13.66
CA LEU A 259 -25.73 -12.02 -15.05
C LEU A 259 -25.67 -13.55 -15.17
N ALA A 260 -24.96 -14.23 -14.27
CA ALA A 260 -24.85 -15.68 -14.28
C ALA A 260 -26.18 -16.37 -14.02
N SER A 261 -27.08 -15.76 -13.25
CA SER A 261 -28.42 -16.27 -12.94
C SER A 261 -29.44 -16.02 -14.04
N LEU A 262 -29.24 -15.03 -14.91
CA LEU A 262 -30.16 -14.71 -16.01
C LEU A 262 -30.21 -15.83 -17.07
N LEU A 263 -29.06 -16.41 -17.44
CA LEU A 263 -29.00 -17.46 -18.47
C LEU A 263 -29.83 -18.71 -18.11
N PRO A 264 -29.73 -19.33 -16.91
CA PRO A 264 -30.58 -20.44 -16.54
C PRO A 264 -32.06 -20.02 -16.37
N ALA A 265 -32.31 -18.80 -15.90
CA ALA A 265 -33.68 -18.29 -15.75
C ALA A 265 -34.40 -18.09 -17.10
N GLU A 266 -33.72 -17.53 -18.11
CA GLU A 266 -34.27 -17.43 -19.47
C GLU A 266 -34.45 -18.78 -20.14
N ARG A 267 -33.52 -19.73 -19.95
CA ARG A 267 -33.70 -21.08 -20.48
C ARG A 267 -34.91 -21.78 -19.86
N ALA A 268 -35.15 -21.58 -18.56
CA ALA A 268 -36.31 -22.14 -17.87
C ALA A 268 -37.62 -21.56 -18.43
N SER A 269 -37.68 -20.29 -18.79
CA SER A 269 -38.90 -19.63 -19.29
C SER A 269 -39.19 -19.92 -20.77
N ARG A 270 -38.24 -20.44 -21.55
CA ARG A 270 -38.41 -20.73 -22.97
C ARG A 270 -38.70 -22.20 -23.29
N HIS A 271 -38.78 -23.10 -22.28
CA HIS A 271 -39.12 -24.49 -22.52
C HIS A 271 -40.59 -24.65 -22.85
N ASP A 272 -40.89 -25.34 -23.96
CA ASP A 272 -42.27 -25.63 -24.42
C ASP A 272 -42.94 -26.58 -23.40
N PRO A 273 -44.07 -26.15 -22.77
CA PRO A 273 -44.77 -26.97 -21.77
C PRO A 273 -45.25 -28.32 -22.31
N MET A 274 -45.52 -28.41 -23.62
CA MET A 274 -46.01 -29.63 -24.27
C MET A 274 -44.96 -30.76 -24.28
N MET A 275 -43.66 -30.44 -24.34
CA MET A 275 -42.59 -31.44 -24.29
C MET A 275 -42.36 -32.03 -22.88
N ALA A 276 -42.72 -31.31 -21.84
CA ALA A 276 -42.55 -31.75 -20.46
C ALA A 276 -43.67 -32.77 -20.05
N LEU A 277 -44.83 -32.66 -20.63
CA LEU A 277 -45.98 -33.58 -20.37
C LEU A 277 -45.97 -34.87 -21.25
N ARG A 278 -45.11 -34.93 -22.28
CA ARG A 278 -45.05 -36.04 -23.21
C ARG A 278 -44.03 -37.13 -22.84
N ASN A 279 -43.18 -36.87 -21.86
CA ASN A 279 -42.07 -37.78 -21.44
C ASN A 279 -42.40 -38.52 -20.12
N GLU A 280 -43.67 -38.72 -19.79
CA GLU A 280 -44.18 -39.77 -18.91
C GLU A 280 -44.70 -40.95 -19.84
#